data_776c30d2d904505ff807d5e5ceba209e
#
_entry.id   776c30d2d904505ff807d5e5ceba209e
#
_cell.length_a   1.000
_cell.length_b   1.000
_cell.length_c   1.000
_cell.angle_alpha   90.00
_cell.angle_beta   90.00
_cell.angle_gamma   90.00
#
_symmetry.space_group_name_H-M   'P 1'
#
loop_
_entity.id
_entity.type
_entity.pdbx_description
1 polymer ?
#
loop_
_entity_poly.entity_id
_entity_poly.type
_entity_poly.pdbx_seq_one_letter_code
_entity_poly.pdbx_strand_id
1 'polypeptide(L)' 'MLVDAVAHLVRGIVDHPDDVHVRLRSTRRGLMLQVQVHPDDLGKVIGRRGRTANAVRTVVGAISDRGPVRVDFVDAHG' A
#
# COMPACT_ATOMS: atom_id res chain seq x y z
N MET A 1 -4.08 -9.99 -8.32
CA MET A 1 -4.09 -8.92 -9.30
C MET A 1 -3.72 -7.59 -8.68
N LEU A 2 -4.63 -6.69 -8.35
CA LEU A 2 -4.24 -5.42 -7.74
C LEU A 2 -3.53 -5.62 -6.40
N VAL A 3 -4.10 -6.43 -5.51
CA VAL A 3 -3.52 -6.73 -4.20
C VAL A 3 -2.14 -7.37 -4.35
N ASP A 4 -2.03 -8.35 -5.23
CA ASP A 4 -0.75 -9.05 -5.44
C ASP A 4 0.32 -8.14 -6.03
N ALA A 5 -0.06 -7.28 -6.97
CA ALA A 5 0.87 -6.34 -7.59
C ALA A 5 1.41 -5.35 -6.56
N VAL A 6 0.53 -4.79 -5.73
CA VAL A 6 0.93 -3.85 -4.68
C VAL A 6 1.78 -4.53 -3.61
N ALA A 7 1.38 -5.74 -3.20
CA ALA A 7 2.15 -6.50 -2.21
C ALA A 7 3.56 -6.78 -2.72
N HIS A 8 3.70 -7.19 -3.97
CA HIS A 8 5.00 -7.46 -4.57
C HIS A 8 5.87 -6.20 -4.61
N LEU A 9 5.29 -5.08 -5.02
CA LEU A 9 5.99 -3.81 -5.07
C LEU A 9 6.49 -3.38 -3.69
N VAL A 10 5.63 -3.44 -2.68
CA VAL A 10 5.96 -3.02 -1.32
C VAL A 10 7.01 -3.95 -0.71
N ARG A 11 6.88 -5.27 -0.91
CA ARG A 11 7.87 -6.24 -0.41
C ARG A 11 9.25 -6.00 -0.96
N GLY A 12 9.35 -5.47 -2.18
CA GLY A 12 10.64 -5.14 -2.79
C GLY A 12 11.32 -3.91 -2.19
N ILE A 13 10.61 -3.12 -1.40
CA ILE A 13 11.10 -1.85 -0.88
C ILE A 13 11.43 -1.93 0.60
N VAL A 14 10.67 -2.72 1.37
CA VAL A 14 10.78 -2.76 2.82
C VAL A 14 11.86 -3.74 3.29
N ASP A 15 12.29 -3.57 4.54
CA ASP A 15 13.27 -4.47 5.16
C ASP A 15 12.61 -5.70 5.79
N HIS A 16 11.30 -5.64 6.04
CA HIS A 16 10.55 -6.71 6.68
C HIS A 16 9.42 -7.19 5.75
N PRO A 17 9.76 -7.85 4.63
CA PRO A 17 8.74 -8.23 3.64
C PRO A 17 7.71 -9.23 4.18
N ASP A 18 8.09 -10.03 5.18
CA ASP A 18 7.15 -10.99 5.77
C ASP A 18 6.01 -10.31 6.53
N ASP A 19 6.19 -9.06 6.91
CA ASP A 19 5.16 -8.30 7.62
C ASP A 19 4.26 -7.50 6.70
N VAL A 20 4.47 -7.58 5.39
CA VAL A 20 3.64 -6.86 4.42
C VAL A 20 2.34 -7.63 4.18
N HIS A 21 1.21 -6.97 4.45
CA HIS A 21 -0.12 -7.52 4.18
C HIS A 21 -0.94 -6.45 3.48
N VAL A 22 -1.53 -6.81 2.36
CA VAL A 22 -2.33 -5.89 1.56
C VAL A 22 -3.76 -6.40 1.50
N ARG A 23 -4.72 -5.53 1.82
CA ARG A 23 -6.14 -5.86 1.80
C ARG A 23 -6.92 -4.82 1.02
N LEU A 24 -7.84 -5.29 0.20
CA LEU A 24 -8.78 -4.43 -0.49
C LEU A 24 -10.08 -4.40 0.31
N ARG A 25 -10.53 -3.19 0.65
CA ARG A 25 -11.76 -2.99 1.41
C ARG A 25 -12.74 -2.13 0.64
N SER A 26 -14.02 -2.47 0.73
CA SER A 26 -15.08 -1.65 0.20
C SER A 26 -15.61 -0.74 1.31
N THR A 27 -15.62 0.56 1.06
CA THR A 27 -16.12 1.56 2.01
C THR A 27 -17.25 2.36 1.37
N ARG A 28 -17.92 3.19 2.17
CA ARG A 28 -18.96 4.08 1.65
C ARG A 28 -18.42 5.06 0.61
N ARG A 29 -17.15 5.38 0.67
CA ARG A 29 -16.48 6.32 -0.24
C ARG A 29 -15.86 5.64 -1.44
N GLY A 30 -16.01 4.31 -1.57
CA GLY A 30 -15.43 3.54 -2.64
C GLY A 30 -14.44 2.51 -2.10
N LEU A 31 -13.52 2.09 -2.95
CA LEU A 31 -12.54 1.08 -2.60
C LEU A 31 -11.35 1.69 -1.85
N MET A 32 -10.86 0.97 -0.86
CA MET A 32 -9.67 1.33 -0.10
C MET A 32 -8.70 0.15 -0.08
N LEU A 33 -7.45 0.42 -0.44
CA LEU A 33 -6.38 -0.55 -0.36
C LEU A 33 -5.57 -0.28 0.90
N GLN A 34 -5.62 -1.20 1.84
CA GLN A 34 -4.90 -1.09 3.10
C GLN A 34 -3.58 -1.85 2.99
N VAL A 35 -2.47 -1.14 3.14
CA VAL A 35 -1.13 -1.71 3.07
C VAL A 35 -0.54 -1.72 4.47
N GLN A 36 -0.35 -2.90 5.05
CA GLN A 36 0.19 -3.09 6.39
C GLN A 36 1.66 -3.46 6.28
N VAL A 37 2.51 -2.76 7.02
CA VAL A 37 3.96 -2.99 7.02
C VAL A 37 4.48 -3.02 8.45
N HIS A 38 5.73 -3.48 8.62
CA HIS A 38 6.39 -3.43 9.92
C HIS A 38 6.52 -1.97 10.39
N PRO A 39 6.35 -1.69 11.70
CA PRO A 39 6.47 -0.30 12.20
C PRO A 39 7.75 0.40 11.78
N ASP A 40 8.87 -0.32 11.76
CA ASP A 40 10.15 0.25 11.33
C ASP A 40 10.17 0.63 9.85
N ASP A 41 9.35 -0.04 9.04
CA ASP A 41 9.26 0.24 7.61
C ASP A 41 8.23 1.31 7.27
N LEU A 42 7.30 1.58 8.18
CA LEU A 42 6.26 2.57 7.93
C LEU A 42 6.85 3.95 7.62
N GLY A 43 7.86 4.35 8.39
CA GLY A 43 8.55 5.61 8.15
C GLY A 43 9.23 5.66 6.79
N LYS A 44 9.78 4.54 6.33
CA LYS A 44 10.40 4.46 5.01
C LYS A 44 9.39 4.57 3.88
N VAL A 45 8.22 3.97 4.07
CA VAL A 45 7.18 3.97 3.05
C VAL A 45 6.53 5.35 2.92
N ILE A 46 6.25 6.00 4.04
CA ILE A 46 5.60 7.31 4.09
C ILE A 46 6.62 8.45 3.99
N GLY A 47 7.80 8.26 4.59
CA GLY A 47 8.84 9.28 4.68
C GLY A 47 9.56 9.53 3.36
N ARG A 48 10.67 10.25 3.43
CA ARG A 48 11.51 10.57 2.29
C ARG A 48 10.72 11.20 1.14
N ARG A 49 9.97 12.26 1.46
CA ARG A 49 9.17 13.02 0.49
C ARG A 49 8.01 12.20 -0.11
N GLY A 50 7.62 11.12 0.55
CA GLY A 50 6.49 10.31 0.10
C GLY A 50 6.70 9.58 -1.21
N ARG A 51 7.94 9.35 -1.65
CA ARG A 51 8.23 8.72 -2.94
C ARG A 51 7.60 7.34 -3.08
N THR A 52 7.77 6.51 -2.05
CA THR A 52 7.23 5.15 -2.08
C THR A 52 5.70 5.17 -2.09
N ALA A 53 5.11 5.96 -1.20
CA ALA A 53 3.65 6.07 -1.14
C ALA A 53 3.08 6.58 -2.45
N ASN A 54 3.72 7.57 -3.06
CA ASN A 54 3.28 8.11 -4.35
C ASN A 54 3.44 7.09 -5.47
N ALA A 55 4.53 6.31 -5.46
CA ALA A 55 4.73 5.26 -6.45
C ALA A 55 3.64 4.20 -6.36
N VAL A 56 3.28 3.77 -5.14
CA VAL A 56 2.20 2.80 -4.94
C VAL A 56 0.87 3.37 -5.43
N ARG A 57 0.57 4.62 -5.10
CA ARG A 57 -0.67 5.26 -5.55
C ARG A 57 -0.74 5.37 -7.07
N THR A 58 0.39 5.66 -7.71
CA THR A 58 0.47 5.74 -9.17
C THR A 58 0.19 4.37 -9.80
N VAL A 59 0.81 3.32 -9.26
CA VAL A 59 0.60 1.95 -9.76
C VAL A 59 -0.86 1.54 -9.57
N VAL A 60 -1.44 1.82 -8.41
CA VAL A 60 -2.84 1.50 -8.12
C VAL A 60 -3.76 2.22 -9.10
N GLY A 61 -3.51 3.51 -9.34
CA GLY A 61 -4.30 4.29 -10.29
C GLY A 61 -4.22 3.76 -11.71
N ALA A 62 -3.03 3.24 -12.10
CA ALA A 62 -2.82 2.73 -13.45
C ALA A 62 -3.52 1.39 -13.69
N ILE A 63 -3.63 0.53 -12.66
CA ILE A 63 -4.17 -0.82 -12.81
C ILE A 63 -5.59 -0.99 -12.31
N SER A 64 -6.14 0.02 -11.66
CA SER A 64 -7.51 -0.02 -11.16
C SER A 64 -8.47 0.45 -12.27
N ASP A 65 -9.38 -0.41 -12.67
CA ASP A 65 -10.43 -0.09 -13.65
C ASP A 65 -11.78 0.20 -12.99
N ARG A 66 -11.83 0.17 -11.66
CA ARG A 66 -13.07 0.38 -10.88
C ARG A 66 -13.22 1.79 -10.34
N GLY A 67 -12.45 2.73 -10.89
CA GLY A 67 -12.47 4.11 -10.40
C GLY A 67 -11.43 4.35 -9.32
N PRO A 68 -11.52 5.48 -8.62
CA PRO A 68 -10.50 5.86 -7.65
C PRO A 68 -10.43 4.87 -6.49
N VAL A 69 -9.19 4.45 -6.17
CA VAL A 69 -8.90 3.58 -5.04
C VAL A 69 -8.04 4.36 -4.06
N ARG A 70 -8.48 4.45 -2.82
CA ARG A 70 -7.72 5.08 -1.77
C ARG A 70 -6.67 4.09 -1.24
N VAL A 71 -5.44 4.56 -1.07
CA VAL A 71 -4.36 3.75 -0.52
C VAL A 71 -4.02 4.26 0.87
N ASP A 72 -4.04 3.36 1.84
CA ASP A 72 -3.76 3.70 3.23
C ASP A 72 -2.63 2.80 3.76
N PHE A 73 -1.62 3.41 4.36
CA PHE A 73 -0.49 2.69 4.94
C PHE A 73 -0.62 2.64 6.45
N VAL A 74 -0.54 1.44 7.01
CA VAL A 74 -0.66 1.23 8.45
C VAL A 74 0.46 0.32 8.93
N ASP A 75 0.81 0.41 10.22
CA ASP A 75 1.78 -0.52 10.78
C ASP A 75 1.09 -1.80 11.26
N ALA A 76 1.89 -2.87 11.39
CA ALA A 76 1.39 -4.19 11.71
C ALA A 76 0.86 -4.30 13.14
N HIS A 77 1.18 -3.35 14.00
CA HIS A 77 0.77 -3.34 15.41
C HIS A 77 -0.23 -2.23 15.72
N GLY A 78 -0.56 -1.43 14.71
CA GLY A 78 -1.46 -0.29 14.85
C GLY A 78 -2.95 -0.63 14.65
#